data_a31efacd7fc42ae8c11f23b16783f1d7
#
_entry.id   a31efacd7fc42ae8c11f23b16783f1d7
#
_cell.length_a   1.000
_cell.length_b   1.000
_cell.length_c   1.000
_cell.angle_alpha   90.00
_cell.angle_beta   90.00
_cell.angle_gamma   90.00
#
_symmetry.space_group_name_H-M   'P 1'
#
loop_
_entity.id
_entity.type
_entity.pdbx_description
1 polymer ?
#
loop_
_entity_poly.entity_id
_entity_poly.type
_entity_poly.pdbx_seq_one_letter_code
_entity_poly.pdbx_strand_id
1 'polypeptide(L)'
;KSLLLGFITREGSSNSHTAILARSMNIPALIQCKDIQDDWDGKMAVVDGYNACVYVDPTPDLLQSLRARQKEDQKKQVLLQELKGKPNTTLDGKTINVYANIGGMGDVGAVQQNDAGGVGLFRTEFVYLNCKDYPTEDYQFEAYKQVVESLAPKKVVVRTCDIGADKTVDYMQLDHEDNPALGYRAIRICLTRKDFFKTQLRALLRASAYGNMSIMFPMITSLRELQDAKAVLNECRAELTAEGVKFDQNLEVGTMIETPAAVLIADDLAEECDFFSIGTNDLTQYTCALDRQNAKLEPFFDPHHPAVLKAIKMTIEAGHRHNIWVGICGELGADTALTETFLRMGVDELSMNAKSILPVRKIVRSLDLSKPSAKQV
;
A
#
# COMPACT_ATOMS: atom_id res chain seq x y z
N LYS A 1 -13.66 -5.61 -21.09
CA LYS A 1 -13.59 -6.25 -19.73
C LYS A 1 -14.41 -7.53 -19.61
N SER A 2 -15.54 -7.65 -20.29
CA SER A 2 -16.45 -8.82 -20.17
C SER A 2 -16.00 -10.09 -20.90
N LEU A 3 -14.99 -10.01 -21.74
CA LEU A 3 -14.51 -11.12 -22.56
C LEU A 3 -13.23 -11.79 -22.03
N LEU A 4 -12.43 -11.08 -21.20
CA LEU A 4 -11.21 -11.63 -20.62
C LEU A 4 -11.52 -12.17 -19.21
N LEU A 5 -11.56 -13.50 -19.09
CA LEU A 5 -11.90 -14.20 -17.84
C LEU A 5 -10.68 -14.60 -17.02
N GLY A 6 -9.52 -14.68 -17.64
CA GLY A 6 -8.24 -14.99 -17.02
C GLY A 6 -7.13 -14.99 -18.05
N PHE A 7 -5.88 -15.10 -17.63
CA PHE A 7 -4.76 -15.29 -18.55
C PHE A 7 -3.61 -16.08 -17.89
N ILE A 8 -2.75 -16.60 -18.74
CA ILE A 8 -1.53 -17.28 -18.32
C ILE A 8 -0.36 -16.77 -19.16
N THR A 9 0.83 -16.71 -18.58
CA THR A 9 2.05 -16.28 -19.28
C THR A 9 3.19 -17.28 -19.07
N ARG A 10 4.04 -17.48 -20.09
CA ARG A 10 5.25 -18.33 -19.99
C ARG A 10 6.32 -17.69 -19.12
N GLU A 11 6.40 -16.37 -19.13
CA GLU A 11 7.37 -15.57 -18.40
C GLU A 11 6.66 -14.50 -17.57
N GLY A 12 7.42 -13.81 -16.73
CA GLY A 12 6.94 -12.69 -15.93
C GLY A 12 7.24 -12.86 -14.44
N SER A 13 7.06 -11.79 -13.71
CA SER A 13 7.14 -11.76 -12.25
C SER A 13 5.82 -11.32 -11.66
N SER A 14 5.62 -11.58 -10.37
CA SER A 14 4.45 -11.11 -9.62
C SER A 14 4.31 -9.57 -9.63
N ASN A 15 5.38 -8.86 -9.92
CA ASN A 15 5.45 -7.41 -10.02
C ASN A 15 5.46 -6.89 -11.48
N SER A 16 5.30 -7.76 -12.47
CA SER A 16 5.21 -7.35 -13.87
C SER A 16 3.94 -6.50 -14.11
N HIS A 17 3.99 -5.64 -15.13
CA HIS A 17 2.84 -4.84 -15.56
C HIS A 17 1.59 -5.70 -15.80
N THR A 18 1.79 -6.89 -16.37
CA THR A 18 0.73 -7.86 -16.63
C THR A 18 0.10 -8.40 -15.36
N ALA A 19 0.91 -8.72 -14.34
CA ALA A 19 0.42 -9.16 -13.04
C ALA A 19 -0.33 -8.05 -12.29
N ILE A 20 0.18 -6.82 -12.36
CA ILE A 20 -0.49 -5.64 -11.79
C ILE A 20 -1.84 -5.40 -12.47
N LEU A 21 -1.90 -5.52 -13.80
CA LEU A 21 -3.13 -5.36 -14.57
C LEU A 21 -4.16 -6.45 -14.20
N ALA A 22 -3.74 -7.71 -14.08
CA ALA A 22 -4.62 -8.79 -13.64
C ALA A 22 -5.24 -8.52 -12.27
N ARG A 23 -4.42 -8.08 -11.33
CA ARG A 23 -4.89 -7.70 -10.00
C ARG A 23 -5.89 -6.55 -10.07
N SER A 24 -5.62 -5.52 -10.87
CA SER A 24 -6.53 -4.38 -11.04
C SER A 24 -7.87 -4.77 -11.69
N MET A 25 -7.83 -5.71 -12.64
CA MET A 25 -9.01 -6.22 -13.33
C MET A 25 -9.79 -7.28 -12.55
N ASN A 26 -9.21 -7.82 -11.47
CA ASN A 26 -9.75 -8.93 -10.69
C ASN A 26 -10.02 -10.19 -11.51
N ILE A 27 -9.07 -10.59 -12.32
CA ILE A 27 -9.11 -11.83 -13.08
C ILE A 27 -7.98 -12.75 -12.62
N PRO A 28 -8.20 -14.07 -12.59
CA PRO A 28 -7.16 -15.03 -12.28
C PRO A 28 -6.06 -14.95 -13.33
N ALA A 29 -4.81 -14.95 -12.85
CA ALA A 29 -3.64 -14.96 -13.71
C ALA A 29 -2.59 -15.92 -13.16
N LEU A 30 -1.98 -16.69 -14.04
CA LEU A 30 -0.82 -17.52 -13.73
C LEU A 30 0.37 -17.04 -14.55
N ILE A 31 1.49 -16.85 -13.89
CA ILE A 31 2.75 -16.45 -14.50
C ILE A 31 3.76 -17.59 -14.43
N GLN A 32 4.79 -17.56 -15.27
CA GLN A 32 5.84 -18.57 -15.34
C GLN A 32 5.30 -19.98 -15.66
N CYS A 33 4.22 -20.08 -16.38
CA CYS A 33 3.65 -21.34 -16.84
C CYS A 33 4.42 -21.82 -18.09
N LYS A 34 5.48 -22.61 -17.87
CA LYS A 34 6.40 -23.05 -18.93
C LYS A 34 5.76 -24.04 -19.90
N ASP A 35 4.71 -24.72 -19.47
CA ASP A 35 4.08 -25.83 -20.20
C ASP A 35 2.96 -25.37 -21.15
N ILE A 36 2.85 -24.09 -21.41
CA ILE A 36 1.86 -23.56 -22.38
C ILE A 36 2.15 -24.12 -23.77
N GLN A 37 1.14 -24.77 -24.39
CA GLN A 37 1.22 -25.35 -25.72
C GLN A 37 0.43 -24.53 -26.73
N ASP A 38 0.90 -24.49 -27.98
CA ASP A 38 0.28 -23.70 -29.04
C ASP A 38 -1.05 -24.30 -29.51
N ASP A 39 -1.29 -25.60 -29.26
CA ASP A 39 -2.51 -26.32 -29.61
C ASP A 39 -3.68 -26.08 -28.59
N TRP A 40 -3.50 -25.21 -27.60
CA TRP A 40 -4.57 -24.84 -26.67
C TRP A 40 -5.57 -23.82 -27.22
N ASP A 41 -5.26 -23.24 -28.37
CA ASP A 41 -6.18 -22.29 -29.01
C ASP A 41 -7.53 -22.94 -29.34
N GLY A 42 -8.62 -22.24 -28.98
CA GLY A 42 -9.99 -22.72 -29.14
C GLY A 42 -10.44 -23.77 -28.12
N LYS A 43 -9.58 -24.25 -27.23
CA LYS A 43 -9.93 -25.23 -26.20
C LYS A 43 -10.55 -24.58 -24.97
N MET A 44 -11.40 -25.34 -24.27
CA MET A 44 -11.90 -24.95 -22.96
C MET A 44 -10.77 -24.97 -21.95
N ALA A 45 -10.57 -23.85 -21.22
CA ALA A 45 -9.57 -23.79 -20.16
C ALA A 45 -10.16 -23.22 -18.87
N VAL A 46 -9.66 -23.71 -17.75
CA VAL A 46 -9.95 -23.18 -16.40
C VAL A 46 -8.63 -22.73 -15.76
N VAL A 47 -8.55 -21.45 -15.38
CA VAL A 47 -7.42 -20.89 -14.64
C VAL A 47 -7.78 -20.89 -13.15
N ASP A 48 -7.12 -21.75 -12.38
CA ASP A 48 -7.33 -21.87 -10.93
C ASP A 48 -6.20 -21.14 -10.19
N GLY A 49 -6.45 -19.90 -9.82
CA GLY A 49 -5.49 -19.07 -9.08
C GLY A 49 -5.22 -19.53 -7.65
N TYR A 50 -6.09 -20.37 -7.06
CA TYR A 50 -5.87 -20.91 -5.71
C TYR A 50 -4.82 -22.02 -5.70
N ASN A 51 -4.89 -22.92 -6.70
CA ASN A 51 -3.97 -24.06 -6.80
C ASN A 51 -2.80 -23.79 -7.76
N ALA A 52 -2.70 -22.57 -8.33
CA ALA A 52 -1.72 -22.20 -9.34
C ALA A 52 -1.69 -23.19 -10.52
N CYS A 53 -2.86 -23.59 -11.01
CA CYS A 53 -3.03 -24.58 -12.06
C CYS A 53 -3.86 -24.03 -13.22
N VAL A 54 -3.60 -24.55 -14.41
CA VAL A 54 -4.49 -24.41 -15.57
C VAL A 54 -4.95 -25.80 -16.02
N TYR A 55 -6.24 -25.96 -16.24
CA TYR A 55 -6.84 -27.17 -16.78
C TYR A 55 -7.28 -26.89 -18.19
N VAL A 56 -6.75 -27.60 -19.17
CA VAL A 56 -7.11 -27.50 -20.60
C VAL A 56 -7.93 -28.73 -20.98
N ASP A 57 -9.08 -28.53 -21.61
CA ASP A 57 -10.06 -29.57 -21.91
C ASP A 57 -10.38 -30.48 -20.69
N PRO A 58 -10.75 -29.89 -19.53
CA PRO A 58 -11.03 -30.69 -18.34
C PRO A 58 -12.15 -31.69 -18.62
N THR A 59 -12.06 -32.89 -18.00
CA THR A 59 -13.14 -33.87 -18.04
C THR A 59 -14.44 -33.29 -17.51
N PRO A 60 -15.61 -33.78 -17.95
CA PRO A 60 -16.91 -33.26 -17.47
C PRO A 60 -17.04 -33.23 -15.95
N ASP A 61 -16.57 -34.26 -15.27
CA ASP A 61 -16.63 -34.37 -13.79
C ASP A 61 -15.72 -33.32 -13.11
N LEU A 62 -14.51 -33.12 -13.63
CA LEU A 62 -13.61 -32.09 -13.13
C LEU A 62 -14.18 -30.70 -13.39
N LEU A 63 -14.71 -30.45 -14.59
CA LEU A 63 -15.33 -29.17 -14.92
C LEU A 63 -16.53 -28.88 -14.02
N GLN A 64 -17.34 -29.89 -13.69
CA GLN A 64 -18.46 -29.74 -12.77
C GLN A 64 -17.98 -29.36 -11.35
N SER A 65 -16.94 -30.01 -10.86
CA SER A 65 -16.36 -29.71 -9.53
C SER A 65 -15.79 -28.30 -9.46
N LEU A 66 -15.07 -27.87 -10.50
CA LEU A 66 -14.51 -26.51 -10.59
C LEU A 66 -15.61 -25.44 -10.69
N ARG A 67 -16.69 -25.71 -11.44
CA ARG A 67 -17.87 -24.83 -11.49
C ARG A 67 -18.61 -24.75 -10.14
N ALA A 68 -18.70 -25.85 -9.41
CA ALA A 68 -19.30 -25.86 -8.07
C ALA A 68 -18.48 -24.98 -7.12
N ARG A 69 -17.16 -25.09 -7.15
CA ARG A 69 -16.25 -24.24 -6.38
C ARG A 69 -16.36 -22.75 -6.77
N GLN A 70 -16.39 -22.44 -8.06
CA GLN A 70 -16.61 -21.07 -8.54
C GLN A 70 -17.92 -20.47 -8.03
N LYS A 71 -19.02 -21.25 -8.04
CA LYS A 71 -20.31 -20.81 -7.48
C LYS A 71 -20.24 -20.56 -5.98
N GLU A 72 -19.50 -21.39 -5.25
CA GLU A 72 -19.28 -21.18 -3.82
C GLU A 72 -18.49 -19.89 -3.55
N ASP A 73 -17.43 -19.65 -4.31
CA ASP A 73 -16.66 -18.42 -4.20
C ASP A 73 -17.48 -17.18 -4.55
N GLN A 74 -18.34 -17.26 -5.58
CA GLN A 74 -19.29 -16.20 -5.91
C GLN A 74 -20.26 -15.92 -4.77
N LYS A 75 -20.79 -16.96 -4.11
CA LYS A 75 -21.65 -16.80 -2.93
C LYS A 75 -20.89 -16.11 -1.78
N LYS A 76 -19.63 -16.51 -1.53
CA LYS A 76 -18.78 -15.85 -0.52
C LYS A 76 -18.58 -14.37 -0.84
N GLN A 77 -18.36 -14.04 -2.12
CA GLN A 77 -18.22 -12.64 -2.57
C GLN A 77 -19.51 -11.84 -2.36
N VAL A 78 -20.68 -12.42 -2.66
CA VAL A 78 -21.98 -11.77 -2.39
C VAL A 78 -22.15 -11.48 -0.90
N LEU A 79 -21.85 -12.45 -0.03
CA LEU A 79 -21.93 -12.27 1.42
C LEU A 79 -20.97 -11.17 1.93
N LEU A 80 -19.80 -11.01 1.30
CA LEU A 80 -18.90 -9.92 1.65
C LEU A 80 -19.50 -8.55 1.30
N GLN A 81 -20.29 -8.44 0.24
CA GLN A 81 -20.95 -7.17 -0.12
C GLN A 81 -21.95 -6.70 0.96
N GLU A 82 -22.54 -7.62 1.74
CA GLU A 82 -23.43 -7.28 2.85
C GLU A 82 -22.72 -6.57 4.01
N LEU A 83 -21.38 -6.61 4.02
CA LEU A 83 -20.56 -5.90 5.00
C LEU A 83 -20.35 -4.41 4.66
N LYS A 84 -20.74 -3.95 3.48
CA LYS A 84 -20.69 -2.53 3.15
C LYS A 84 -21.56 -1.72 4.12
N GLY A 85 -21.07 -0.56 4.51
CA GLY A 85 -21.69 0.29 5.52
C GLY A 85 -21.61 -0.23 6.97
N LYS A 86 -21.01 -1.39 7.19
CA LYS A 86 -20.80 -1.90 8.56
C LYS A 86 -19.50 -1.35 9.15
N PRO A 87 -19.48 -0.99 10.45
CA PRO A 87 -18.27 -0.49 11.10
C PRO A 87 -17.21 -1.59 11.23
N ASN A 88 -15.94 -1.18 11.22
CA ASN A 88 -14.78 -2.05 11.49
C ASN A 88 -14.57 -2.18 13.00
N THR A 89 -15.52 -2.78 13.69
CA THR A 89 -15.54 -2.87 15.15
C THR A 89 -15.57 -4.34 15.57
N THR A 90 -14.70 -4.72 16.50
CA THR A 90 -14.64 -6.04 17.10
C THR A 90 -15.85 -6.32 18.00
N LEU A 91 -16.05 -7.56 18.41
CA LEU A 91 -17.15 -7.95 19.29
C LEU A 91 -17.06 -7.30 20.69
N ASP A 92 -15.85 -7.03 21.14
CA ASP A 92 -15.58 -6.32 22.41
C ASP A 92 -15.50 -4.78 22.25
N GLY A 93 -15.84 -4.26 21.07
CA GLY A 93 -16.06 -2.83 20.85
C GLY A 93 -14.86 -2.03 20.37
N LYS A 94 -13.70 -2.65 20.08
CA LYS A 94 -12.55 -1.94 19.51
C LYS A 94 -12.81 -1.63 18.03
N THR A 95 -12.71 -0.35 17.66
CA THR A 95 -12.82 0.11 16.27
C THR A 95 -11.45 0.40 15.70
N ILE A 96 -11.22 0.00 14.44
CA ILE A 96 -10.01 0.33 13.67
C ILE A 96 -10.37 0.96 12.33
N ASN A 97 -9.43 1.68 11.75
CA ASN A 97 -9.54 2.19 10.38
C ASN A 97 -9.10 1.11 9.39
N VAL A 98 -9.92 0.84 8.38
CA VAL A 98 -9.59 -0.04 7.27
C VAL A 98 -9.62 0.78 5.99
N TYR A 99 -8.45 1.07 5.45
CA TYR A 99 -8.21 2.01 4.37
C TYR A 99 -7.66 1.31 3.13
N ALA A 100 -7.72 2.01 2.00
CA ALA A 100 -7.19 1.51 0.74
C ALA A 100 -5.82 2.08 0.41
N ASN A 101 -5.03 1.31 -0.34
CA ASN A 101 -3.82 1.78 -1.03
C ASN A 101 -4.19 2.10 -2.49
N ILE A 102 -3.73 3.24 -3.00
CA ILE A 102 -3.99 3.69 -4.36
C ILE A 102 -2.74 4.21 -5.06
N GLY A 103 -2.76 4.22 -6.39
CA GLY A 103 -1.76 4.86 -7.25
C GLY A 103 -2.25 6.15 -7.93
N GLY A 104 -3.54 6.44 -7.88
CA GLY A 104 -4.10 7.64 -8.49
C GLY A 104 -5.61 7.63 -8.62
N MET A 105 -6.15 8.59 -9.40
CA MET A 105 -7.59 8.78 -9.59
C MET A 105 -8.30 7.54 -10.15
N GLY A 106 -7.60 6.72 -10.96
CA GLY A 106 -8.15 5.47 -11.51
C GLY A 106 -8.60 4.46 -10.46
N ASP A 107 -8.05 4.53 -9.25
CA ASP A 107 -8.36 3.60 -8.16
C ASP A 107 -9.52 4.05 -7.27
N VAL A 108 -9.92 5.34 -7.35
CA VAL A 108 -10.97 5.92 -6.50
C VAL A 108 -12.29 5.17 -6.60
N GLY A 109 -12.67 4.75 -7.81
CA GLY A 109 -13.87 3.93 -8.01
C GLY A 109 -13.82 2.61 -7.23
N ALA A 110 -12.67 1.94 -7.18
CA ALA A 110 -12.50 0.71 -6.42
C ALA A 110 -12.53 0.96 -4.89
N VAL A 111 -11.97 2.09 -4.43
CA VAL A 111 -12.05 2.52 -3.02
C VAL A 111 -13.49 2.65 -2.56
N GLN A 112 -14.31 3.33 -3.36
CA GLN A 112 -15.74 3.55 -3.07
C GLN A 112 -16.55 2.25 -3.18
N GLN A 113 -16.32 1.44 -4.22
CA GLN A 113 -17.02 0.17 -4.43
C GLN A 113 -16.76 -0.86 -3.32
N ASN A 114 -15.59 -0.83 -2.72
CA ASN A 114 -15.23 -1.74 -1.61
C ASN A 114 -15.44 -1.11 -0.23
N ASP A 115 -16.04 0.07 -0.18
CA ASP A 115 -16.39 0.75 1.07
C ASP A 115 -15.21 0.97 2.02
N ALA A 116 -14.05 1.37 1.46
CA ALA A 116 -12.90 1.75 2.26
C ALA A 116 -13.20 3.00 3.09
N GLY A 117 -12.72 3.03 4.33
CA GLY A 117 -12.90 4.18 5.23
C GLY A 117 -12.11 5.43 4.83
N GLY A 118 -11.06 5.23 4.04
CA GLY A 118 -10.18 6.27 3.53
C GLY A 118 -9.06 5.66 2.68
N VAL A 119 -8.02 6.44 2.45
CA VAL A 119 -6.78 6.02 1.78
C VAL A 119 -5.63 6.18 2.74
N GLY A 120 -5.01 5.07 3.13
CA GLY A 120 -3.85 5.06 4.03
C GLY A 120 -2.51 5.15 3.30
N LEU A 121 -2.53 4.93 1.98
CA LEU A 121 -1.35 5.11 1.13
C LEU A 121 -1.77 5.53 -0.28
N PHE A 122 -1.51 6.77 -0.61
CA PHE A 122 -1.49 7.24 -1.99
C PHE A 122 -0.03 7.28 -2.47
N ARG A 123 0.32 6.39 -3.40
CA ARG A 123 1.65 6.28 -4.01
C ARG A 123 1.79 7.30 -5.11
N THR A 124 2.55 8.35 -4.87
CA THR A 124 2.69 9.46 -5.83
C THR A 124 3.65 9.16 -6.98
N GLU A 125 4.40 8.05 -6.94
CA GLU A 125 5.34 7.66 -8.00
C GLU A 125 4.68 7.58 -9.37
N PHE A 126 3.42 7.15 -9.43
CA PHE A 126 2.67 7.07 -10.70
C PHE A 126 2.47 8.43 -11.37
N VAL A 127 2.45 9.52 -10.61
CA VAL A 127 2.41 10.89 -11.15
C VAL A 127 3.68 11.19 -11.94
N TYR A 128 4.82 10.71 -11.45
CA TYR A 128 6.12 10.88 -12.11
C TYR A 128 6.31 9.89 -13.27
N LEU A 129 5.98 8.61 -13.06
CA LEU A 129 6.16 7.55 -14.05
C LEU A 129 5.34 7.78 -15.35
N ASN A 130 4.24 8.50 -15.27
CA ASN A 130 3.39 8.82 -16.41
C ASN A 130 3.84 10.06 -17.19
N CYS A 131 4.88 10.76 -16.74
CA CYS A 131 5.41 11.96 -17.37
C CYS A 131 6.68 11.66 -18.18
N LYS A 132 6.91 12.47 -19.22
CA LYS A 132 8.15 12.43 -20.03
C LYS A 132 9.23 13.37 -19.50
N ASP A 133 8.86 14.25 -18.59
CA ASP A 133 9.72 15.23 -17.95
C ASP A 133 9.21 15.48 -16.52
N TYR A 134 9.92 16.24 -15.73
CA TYR A 134 9.51 16.59 -14.37
C TYR A 134 8.09 17.18 -14.35
N PRO A 135 7.15 16.57 -13.61
CA PRO A 135 5.80 17.10 -13.50
C PRO A 135 5.82 18.45 -12.80
N THR A 136 5.13 19.43 -13.39
CA THR A 136 5.02 20.77 -12.82
C THR A 136 4.19 20.77 -11.52
N GLU A 137 4.31 21.82 -10.72
CA GLU A 137 3.50 22.00 -9.52
C GLU A 137 2.00 21.93 -9.83
N ASP A 138 1.55 22.59 -10.90
CA ASP A 138 0.13 22.59 -11.29
C ASP A 138 -0.37 21.21 -11.72
N TYR A 139 0.44 20.47 -12.47
CA TYR A 139 0.10 19.09 -12.87
C TYR A 139 -0.05 18.17 -11.64
N GLN A 140 0.89 18.23 -10.72
CA GLN A 140 0.85 17.47 -9.48
C GLN A 140 -0.33 17.90 -8.61
N PHE A 141 -0.55 19.20 -8.47
CA PHE A 141 -1.68 19.77 -7.70
C PHE A 141 -3.02 19.22 -8.21
N GLU A 142 -3.27 19.25 -9.52
CA GLU A 142 -4.52 18.73 -10.08
C GLU A 142 -4.66 17.22 -9.83
N ALA A 143 -3.60 16.45 -9.97
CA ALA A 143 -3.61 15.01 -9.71
C ALA A 143 -3.97 14.68 -8.24
N TYR A 144 -3.40 15.41 -7.29
CA TYR A 144 -3.66 15.20 -5.85
C TYR A 144 -5.05 15.73 -5.46
N LYS A 145 -5.42 16.93 -5.93
CA LYS A 145 -6.71 17.54 -5.67
C LYS A 145 -7.87 16.66 -6.09
N GLN A 146 -7.83 16.11 -7.32
CA GLN A 146 -8.90 15.26 -7.83
C GLN A 146 -9.17 14.05 -6.91
N VAL A 147 -8.13 13.42 -6.39
CA VAL A 147 -8.26 12.29 -5.47
C VAL A 147 -8.83 12.75 -4.12
N VAL A 148 -8.24 13.78 -3.53
CA VAL A 148 -8.62 14.27 -2.20
C VAL A 148 -10.07 14.79 -2.19
N GLU A 149 -10.45 15.55 -3.20
CA GLU A 149 -11.80 16.13 -3.36
C GLU A 149 -12.85 15.03 -3.62
N SER A 150 -12.52 14.02 -4.46
CA SER A 150 -13.42 12.90 -4.77
C SER A 150 -13.70 12.00 -3.58
N LEU A 151 -12.79 11.95 -2.61
CA LEU A 151 -12.90 11.11 -1.41
C LEU A 151 -13.34 11.90 -0.17
N ALA A 152 -13.40 13.22 -0.24
CA ALA A 152 -13.81 14.04 0.89
C ALA A 152 -15.17 13.59 1.46
N PRO A 153 -15.36 13.54 2.79
CA PRO A 153 -14.44 13.95 3.86
C PRO A 153 -13.48 12.85 4.35
N LYS A 154 -13.37 11.74 3.63
CA LYS A 154 -12.50 10.62 4.01
C LYS A 154 -11.02 11.03 3.98
N LYS A 155 -10.23 10.49 4.92
CA LYS A 155 -8.80 10.76 5.01
C LYS A 155 -8.05 10.18 3.81
N VAL A 156 -7.08 10.92 3.30
CA VAL A 156 -6.14 10.50 2.26
C VAL A 156 -4.71 10.79 2.73
N VAL A 157 -3.96 9.74 3.04
CA VAL A 157 -2.54 9.83 3.39
C VAL A 157 -1.72 9.77 2.11
N VAL A 158 -1.03 10.86 1.78
CA VAL A 158 -0.24 10.98 0.56
C VAL A 158 1.24 10.82 0.90
N ARG A 159 1.87 9.82 0.32
CA ARG A 159 3.31 9.59 0.45
C ARG A 159 4.06 10.47 -0.56
N THR A 160 5.07 11.20 -0.09
CA THR A 160 5.97 11.92 -1.00
C THR A 160 6.75 10.94 -1.88
N CYS A 161 7.41 11.46 -2.90
CA CYS A 161 8.09 10.68 -3.93
C CYS A 161 8.97 9.56 -3.35
N ASP A 162 8.71 8.32 -3.79
CA ASP A 162 9.50 7.12 -3.48
C ASP A 162 10.04 6.50 -4.78
N ILE A 163 10.78 7.31 -5.55
CA ILE A 163 11.50 6.91 -6.75
C ILE A 163 12.93 6.50 -6.37
N GLY A 164 13.54 5.68 -7.21
CA GLY A 164 14.81 5.02 -6.99
C GLY A 164 14.64 3.52 -6.83
N ALA A 165 15.71 2.79 -6.61
CA ALA A 165 15.70 1.32 -6.57
C ALA A 165 15.12 0.72 -7.88
N ASP A 166 13.93 0.13 -7.78
CA ASP A 166 13.22 -0.51 -8.89
C ASP A 166 12.34 0.43 -9.73
N LYS A 167 12.17 1.66 -9.27
CA LYS A 167 11.31 2.67 -9.90
C LYS A 167 12.17 3.82 -10.39
N THR A 168 12.54 3.78 -11.65
CA THR A 168 13.34 4.83 -12.28
C THR A 168 12.57 5.53 -13.39
N VAL A 169 12.92 6.78 -13.62
CA VAL A 169 12.45 7.58 -14.76
C VAL A 169 13.66 8.24 -15.41
N ASP A 170 13.74 8.15 -16.75
CA ASP A 170 14.92 8.55 -17.51
C ASP A 170 15.27 10.02 -17.31
N TYR A 171 14.27 10.91 -17.21
CA TYR A 171 14.50 12.35 -17.02
C TYR A 171 15.12 12.71 -15.67
N MET A 172 15.08 11.84 -14.66
CA MET A 172 15.74 12.08 -13.38
C MET A 172 17.25 11.82 -13.45
N GLN A 173 17.72 11.12 -14.47
CA GLN A 173 19.14 10.82 -14.70
C GLN A 173 19.84 10.32 -13.43
N LEU A 174 19.24 9.30 -12.81
CA LEU A 174 19.82 8.64 -11.64
C LEU A 174 20.95 7.73 -12.09
N ASP A 175 22.06 7.79 -11.37
CA ASP A 175 23.20 6.93 -11.62
C ASP A 175 22.85 5.44 -11.40
N HIS A 176 23.58 4.56 -12.09
CA HIS A 176 23.50 3.14 -11.79
C HIS A 176 24.12 2.85 -10.42
N GLU A 177 23.44 2.07 -9.61
CA GLU A 177 23.90 1.65 -8.29
C GLU A 177 23.92 0.11 -8.20
N ASP A 178 24.94 -0.45 -7.57
CA ASP A 178 25.02 -1.91 -7.36
C ASP A 178 23.94 -2.42 -6.37
N ASN A 179 23.53 -1.57 -5.44
CA ASN A 179 22.51 -1.88 -4.44
C ASN A 179 21.45 -0.77 -4.38
N PRO A 180 20.59 -0.63 -5.40
CA PRO A 180 19.68 0.51 -5.51
C PRO A 180 18.71 0.64 -4.33
N ALA A 181 18.29 -0.48 -3.73
CA ALA A 181 17.40 -0.45 -2.56
C ALA A 181 18.05 0.19 -1.32
N LEU A 182 19.38 0.14 -1.21
CA LEU A 182 20.17 0.76 -0.15
C LEU A 182 20.74 2.13 -0.55
N GLY A 183 20.45 2.59 -1.75
CA GLY A 183 21.11 3.71 -2.40
C GLY A 183 20.35 5.03 -2.30
N TYR A 184 20.53 5.81 -3.36
CA TYR A 184 19.99 7.15 -3.54
C TYR A 184 18.55 7.08 -4.03
N ARG A 185 17.60 7.02 -3.08
CA ARG A 185 16.17 6.88 -3.35
C ARG A 185 15.31 7.71 -2.39
N ALA A 186 14.07 7.93 -2.77
CA ALA A 186 13.01 8.51 -1.95
C ALA A 186 13.41 9.81 -1.26
N ILE A 187 13.33 9.88 0.07
CA ILE A 187 13.65 11.08 0.84
C ILE A 187 15.08 11.59 0.60
N ARG A 188 16.04 10.70 0.29
CA ARG A 188 17.41 11.08 0.00
C ARG A 188 17.51 11.92 -1.28
N ILE A 189 16.75 11.56 -2.31
CA ILE A 189 16.60 12.37 -3.53
C ILE A 189 15.92 13.70 -3.19
N CYS A 190 14.83 13.65 -2.43
CA CYS A 190 14.06 14.84 -2.06
C CYS A 190 14.90 15.88 -1.31
N LEU A 191 15.69 15.45 -0.33
CA LEU A 191 16.49 16.35 0.49
C LEU A 191 17.71 16.94 -0.26
N THR A 192 18.25 16.23 -1.25
CA THR A 192 19.38 16.71 -2.05
C THR A 192 18.96 17.47 -3.29
N ARG A 193 17.75 17.24 -3.80
CA ARG A 193 17.13 17.99 -4.91
C ARG A 193 15.97 18.82 -4.39
N LYS A 194 16.30 19.86 -3.61
CA LYS A 194 15.35 20.65 -2.85
C LYS A 194 14.23 21.26 -3.71
N ASP A 195 14.55 21.79 -4.90
CA ASP A 195 13.55 22.39 -5.80
C ASP A 195 12.53 21.34 -6.29
N PHE A 196 13.00 20.14 -6.62
CA PHE A 196 12.15 19.00 -6.95
C PHE A 196 11.21 18.67 -5.79
N PHE A 197 11.72 18.61 -4.57
CA PHE A 197 10.93 18.32 -3.38
C PHE A 197 9.91 19.42 -3.07
N LYS A 198 10.32 20.69 -3.17
CA LYS A 198 9.42 21.84 -2.97
C LYS A 198 8.27 21.86 -3.97
N THR A 199 8.52 21.52 -5.23
CA THR A 199 7.47 21.42 -6.25
C THR A 199 6.37 20.44 -5.83
N GLN A 200 6.74 19.26 -5.31
CA GLN A 200 5.76 18.30 -4.80
C GLN A 200 5.06 18.80 -3.53
N LEU A 201 5.80 19.30 -2.55
CA LEU A 201 5.24 19.75 -1.28
C LEU A 201 4.28 20.93 -1.44
N ARG A 202 4.59 21.88 -2.32
CA ARG A 202 3.68 22.99 -2.65
C ARG A 202 2.40 22.49 -3.30
N ALA A 203 2.50 21.54 -4.24
CA ALA A 203 1.33 20.93 -4.87
C ALA A 203 0.45 20.19 -3.84
N LEU A 204 1.07 19.44 -2.92
CA LEU A 204 0.36 18.75 -1.84
C LEU A 204 -0.33 19.72 -0.88
N LEU A 205 0.38 20.76 -0.45
CA LEU A 205 -0.21 21.80 0.41
C LEU A 205 -1.41 22.46 -0.25
N ARG A 206 -1.32 22.84 -1.53
CA ARG A 206 -2.44 23.39 -2.29
C ARG A 206 -3.63 22.42 -2.34
N ALA A 207 -3.37 21.13 -2.57
CA ALA A 207 -4.41 20.11 -2.62
C ALA A 207 -5.10 19.90 -1.25
N SER A 208 -4.41 20.14 -0.14
CA SER A 208 -4.94 19.96 1.21
C SER A 208 -6.14 20.85 1.53
N ALA A 209 -6.32 21.95 0.79
CA ALA A 209 -7.50 22.83 0.94
C ALA A 209 -8.81 22.19 0.47
N TYR A 210 -8.77 21.05 -0.23
CA TYR A 210 -9.93 20.45 -0.90
C TYR A 210 -10.47 19.20 -0.22
N GLY A 211 -9.89 18.78 0.89
CA GLY A 211 -10.38 17.62 1.66
C GLY A 211 -9.48 17.27 2.85
N ASN A 212 -9.68 16.09 3.41
CA ASN A 212 -8.93 15.63 4.57
C ASN A 212 -7.67 14.88 4.10
N MET A 213 -6.53 15.55 4.12
CA MET A 213 -5.26 15.01 3.62
C MET A 213 -4.19 14.99 4.72
N SER A 214 -3.28 14.03 4.64
CA SER A 214 -2.07 13.96 5.46
C SER A 214 -0.87 13.71 4.55
N ILE A 215 0.32 14.19 4.94
CA ILE A 215 1.58 13.95 4.22
C ILE A 215 2.41 12.93 4.98
N MET A 216 3.03 12.00 4.25
CA MET A 216 3.89 10.96 4.80
C MET A 216 5.23 10.92 4.06
N PHE A 217 6.34 10.97 4.81
CA PHE A 217 7.68 10.86 4.27
C PHE A 217 8.17 9.40 4.27
N PRO A 218 8.61 8.86 3.11
CA PRO A 218 9.14 7.51 3.01
C PRO A 218 10.61 7.42 3.37
N MET A 219 11.11 6.21 3.66
CA MET A 219 12.54 5.88 3.78
C MET A 219 13.33 6.68 4.82
N ILE A 220 12.66 7.13 5.87
CA ILE A 220 13.32 7.83 6.98
C ILE A 220 14.20 6.83 7.75
N THR A 221 15.46 7.23 8.00
CA THR A 221 16.44 6.45 8.76
C THR A 221 17.01 7.22 9.96
N SER A 222 16.75 8.51 10.05
CA SER A 222 17.23 9.37 11.14
C SER A 222 16.25 10.48 11.47
N LEU A 223 16.33 10.99 12.71
CA LEU A 223 15.56 12.15 13.14
C LEU A 223 15.90 13.39 12.30
N ARG A 224 17.17 13.54 11.93
CA ARG A 224 17.62 14.68 11.09
C ARG A 224 16.94 14.69 9.73
N GLU A 225 16.82 13.55 9.04
CA GLU A 225 16.10 13.47 7.75
C GLU A 225 14.65 13.94 7.89
N LEU A 226 13.97 13.54 8.98
CA LEU A 226 12.60 13.98 9.25
C LEU A 226 12.54 15.48 9.51
N GLN A 227 13.44 16.01 10.33
CA GLN A 227 13.52 17.44 10.64
C GLN A 227 13.82 18.27 9.39
N ASP A 228 14.77 17.83 8.55
CA ASP A 228 15.11 18.48 7.29
C ASP A 228 13.91 18.48 6.32
N ALA A 229 13.17 17.37 6.21
CA ALA A 229 11.97 17.30 5.38
C ALA A 229 10.87 18.24 5.89
N LYS A 230 10.64 18.31 7.19
CA LYS A 230 9.69 19.26 7.80
C LYS A 230 10.13 20.71 7.61
N ALA A 231 11.42 20.99 7.63
CA ALA A 231 11.95 22.33 7.36
C ALA A 231 11.61 22.78 5.94
N VAL A 232 11.81 21.91 4.93
CA VAL A 232 11.41 22.21 3.54
C VAL A 232 9.90 22.40 3.42
N LEU A 233 9.10 21.59 4.09
CA LEU A 233 7.64 21.75 4.13
C LEU A 233 7.23 23.10 4.71
N ASN A 234 7.88 23.54 5.78
CA ASN A 234 7.60 24.81 6.42
C ASN A 234 8.02 26.00 5.54
N GLU A 235 9.10 25.89 4.77
CA GLU A 235 9.43 26.89 3.74
C GLU A 235 8.31 26.99 2.70
N CYS A 236 7.78 25.87 2.21
CA CYS A 236 6.65 25.85 1.28
C CYS A 236 5.39 26.48 1.87
N ARG A 237 5.10 26.23 3.14
CA ARG A 237 3.98 26.88 3.87
C ARG A 237 4.16 28.40 3.92
N ALA A 238 5.36 28.87 4.22
CA ALA A 238 5.65 30.31 4.26
C ALA A 238 5.50 30.97 2.87
N GLU A 239 5.99 30.32 1.83
CA GLU A 239 5.86 30.82 0.45
C GLU A 239 4.39 30.91 0.01
N LEU A 240 3.62 29.84 0.19
CA LEU A 240 2.18 29.83 -0.17
C LEU A 240 1.37 30.83 0.65
N THR A 241 1.73 31.05 1.92
CA THR A 241 1.13 32.09 2.76
C THR A 241 1.41 33.47 2.21
N ALA A 242 2.66 33.77 1.81
CA ALA A 242 3.04 35.02 1.21
C ALA A 242 2.35 35.27 -0.15
N GLU A 243 2.10 34.20 -0.89
CA GLU A 243 1.37 34.26 -2.18
C GLU A 243 -0.16 34.34 -1.99
N GLY A 244 -0.67 34.25 -0.77
CA GLY A 244 -2.11 34.24 -0.47
C GLY A 244 -2.84 32.97 -0.90
N VAL A 245 -2.11 31.86 -1.10
CA VAL A 245 -2.66 30.56 -1.49
C VAL A 245 -3.15 29.80 -0.25
N LYS A 246 -4.38 29.30 -0.32
CA LYS A 246 -4.99 28.56 0.79
C LYS A 246 -4.49 27.13 0.84
N PHE A 247 -4.26 26.64 2.06
CA PHE A 247 -3.96 25.23 2.37
C PHE A 247 -4.43 24.91 3.80
N ASP A 248 -4.49 23.64 4.15
CA ASP A 248 -4.86 23.20 5.50
C ASP A 248 -3.73 23.53 6.48
N GLN A 249 -4.02 24.40 7.44
CA GLN A 249 -3.07 24.82 8.48
C GLN A 249 -2.80 23.69 9.52
N ASN A 250 -3.73 22.74 9.63
CA ASN A 250 -3.68 21.63 10.58
C ASN A 250 -3.33 20.30 9.90
N LEU A 251 -2.72 20.38 8.73
CA LEU A 251 -2.31 19.18 7.97
C LEU A 251 -1.41 18.27 8.80
N GLU A 252 -1.84 17.03 9.02
CA GLU A 252 -1.03 16.00 9.69
C GLU A 252 0.19 15.63 8.84
N VAL A 253 1.34 15.50 9.49
CA VAL A 253 2.60 15.10 8.89
C VAL A 253 3.17 13.90 9.64
N GLY A 254 3.35 12.80 8.94
CA GLY A 254 3.89 11.57 9.50
C GLY A 254 5.03 11.00 8.69
N THR A 255 5.52 9.87 9.15
CA THR A 255 6.58 9.13 8.46
C THR A 255 6.22 7.68 8.26
N MET A 256 6.70 7.11 7.15
CA MET A 256 6.66 5.67 6.94
C MET A 256 7.80 5.04 7.74
N ILE A 257 7.45 4.10 8.60
CA ILE A 257 8.43 3.28 9.34
C ILE A 257 8.65 2.01 8.52
N GLU A 258 9.76 1.96 7.82
CA GLU A 258 10.06 0.87 6.88
C GLU A 258 11.54 0.47 6.87
N THR A 259 12.33 1.06 7.76
CA THR A 259 13.72 0.69 7.98
C THR A 259 13.93 0.26 9.43
N PRO A 260 14.80 -0.74 9.72
CA PRO A 260 15.15 -1.10 11.09
C PRO A 260 15.67 0.09 11.91
N ALA A 261 16.40 1.03 11.26
CA ALA A 261 16.88 2.23 11.92
C ALA A 261 15.71 3.07 12.47
N ALA A 262 14.66 3.31 11.66
CA ALA A 262 13.48 4.05 12.08
C ALA A 262 12.73 3.35 13.23
N VAL A 263 12.65 2.01 13.21
CA VAL A 263 12.05 1.23 14.31
C VAL A 263 12.81 1.46 15.62
N LEU A 264 14.14 1.44 15.57
CA LEU A 264 14.98 1.57 16.79
C LEU A 264 14.93 2.98 17.39
N ILE A 265 14.68 4.01 16.59
CA ILE A 265 14.55 5.42 17.03
C ILE A 265 13.10 5.91 16.98
N ALA A 266 12.13 5.00 17.01
CA ALA A 266 10.73 5.36 16.80
C ALA A 266 10.20 6.32 17.88
N ASP A 267 10.69 6.26 19.12
CA ASP A 267 10.32 7.23 20.15
C ASP A 267 10.76 8.66 19.77
N ASP A 268 11.98 8.85 19.30
CA ASP A 268 12.48 10.17 18.89
C ASP A 268 11.70 10.70 17.67
N LEU A 269 11.37 9.81 16.72
CA LEU A 269 10.58 10.17 15.53
C LEU A 269 9.14 10.53 15.92
N ALA A 270 8.55 9.85 16.89
CA ALA A 270 7.18 10.07 17.35
C ALA A 270 6.97 11.46 17.99
N GLU A 271 8.00 12.04 18.57
CA GLU A 271 7.96 13.41 19.10
C GLU A 271 7.78 14.46 17.98
N GLU A 272 8.17 14.11 16.77
CA GLU A 272 8.17 15.02 15.60
C GLU A 272 7.08 14.73 14.58
N CYS A 273 6.28 13.68 14.77
CA CYS A 273 5.25 13.22 13.85
C CYS A 273 3.85 13.26 14.46
N ASP A 274 2.85 13.39 13.60
CA ASP A 274 1.43 13.23 13.96
C ASP A 274 0.97 11.77 13.83
N PHE A 275 1.70 10.93 13.06
CA PHE A 275 1.41 9.51 12.88
C PHE A 275 2.59 8.73 12.32
N PHE A 276 2.49 7.40 12.46
CA PHE A 276 3.32 6.43 11.75
C PHE A 276 2.48 5.58 10.82
N SER A 277 3.04 5.21 9.67
CA SER A 277 2.51 4.16 8.81
C SER A 277 3.63 3.16 8.49
N ILE A 278 3.41 1.89 8.84
CA ILE A 278 4.45 0.86 8.71
C ILE A 278 4.45 0.29 7.30
N GLY A 279 5.54 0.51 6.57
CA GLY A 279 5.79 -0.04 5.24
C GLY A 279 6.39 -1.45 5.33
N THR A 280 5.55 -2.47 5.49
CA THR A 280 6.01 -3.84 5.81
C THR A 280 6.85 -4.48 4.72
N ASN A 281 6.71 -4.09 3.45
CA ASN A 281 7.48 -4.66 2.36
C ASN A 281 8.96 -4.31 2.47
N ASP A 282 9.28 -3.02 2.57
CA ASP A 282 10.66 -2.55 2.74
C ASP A 282 11.19 -2.91 4.14
N LEU A 283 10.35 -2.85 5.19
CA LEU A 283 10.74 -3.27 6.52
C LEU A 283 11.19 -4.75 6.55
N THR A 284 10.47 -5.64 5.87
CA THR A 284 10.84 -7.04 5.74
C THR A 284 12.16 -7.18 4.97
N GLN A 285 12.28 -6.51 3.83
CA GLN A 285 13.49 -6.53 3.00
C GLN A 285 14.74 -6.14 3.79
N TYR A 286 14.68 -5.03 4.51
CA TYR A 286 15.84 -4.51 5.26
C TYR A 286 16.09 -5.27 6.56
N THR A 287 15.05 -5.72 7.26
CA THR A 287 15.20 -6.49 8.49
C THR A 287 15.79 -7.86 8.22
N CYS A 288 15.35 -8.52 7.16
CA CYS A 288 15.80 -9.89 6.80
C CYS A 288 16.98 -9.90 5.82
N ALA A 289 17.47 -8.73 5.36
CA ALA A 289 18.53 -8.61 4.35
C ALA A 289 18.21 -9.39 3.06
N LEU A 290 16.96 -9.35 2.60
CA LEU A 290 16.47 -10.07 1.43
C LEU A 290 15.98 -9.07 0.37
N ASP A 291 16.58 -9.12 -0.82
CA ASP A 291 16.06 -8.40 -1.98
C ASP A 291 14.78 -9.10 -2.48
N ARG A 292 13.63 -8.45 -2.25
CA ARG A 292 12.30 -8.96 -2.64
C ARG A 292 12.11 -9.14 -4.16
N GLN A 293 13.00 -8.56 -4.96
CA GLN A 293 12.97 -8.69 -6.42
C GLN A 293 13.80 -9.87 -6.93
N ASN A 294 14.67 -10.43 -6.08
CA ASN A 294 15.48 -11.57 -6.44
C ASN A 294 14.73 -12.87 -6.22
N ALA A 295 14.19 -13.44 -7.30
CA ALA A 295 13.44 -14.71 -7.27
C ALA A 295 14.23 -15.89 -6.65
N LYS A 296 15.56 -15.84 -6.65
CA LYS A 296 16.38 -16.87 -6.01
C LYS A 296 16.29 -16.87 -4.48
N LEU A 297 15.85 -15.75 -3.89
CA LEU A 297 15.70 -15.60 -2.45
C LEU A 297 14.32 -15.99 -1.95
N GLU A 298 13.37 -16.30 -2.83
CA GLU A 298 12.01 -16.71 -2.47
C GLU A 298 11.97 -17.86 -1.43
N PRO A 299 12.83 -18.91 -1.50
CA PRO A 299 12.84 -19.97 -0.49
C PRO A 299 13.25 -19.52 0.92
N PHE A 300 13.86 -18.34 1.05
CA PHE A 300 14.29 -17.76 2.32
C PHE A 300 13.31 -16.71 2.85
N PHE A 301 12.30 -16.36 2.05
CA PHE A 301 11.33 -15.35 2.41
C PHE A 301 10.26 -15.94 3.32
N ASP A 302 10.20 -15.45 4.56
CA ASP A 302 9.11 -15.72 5.49
C ASP A 302 8.25 -14.47 5.65
N PRO A 303 7.02 -14.43 5.12
CA PRO A 303 6.14 -13.27 5.23
C PRO A 303 5.73 -12.98 6.69
N HIS A 304 5.80 -13.96 7.58
CA HIS A 304 5.47 -13.83 9.01
C HIS A 304 6.72 -13.87 9.90
N HIS A 305 7.85 -13.40 9.38
CA HIS A 305 9.13 -13.48 10.09
C HIS A 305 9.04 -12.81 11.48
N PRO A 306 9.42 -13.52 12.57
CA PRO A 306 9.24 -13.02 13.94
C PRO A 306 9.92 -11.68 14.22
N ALA A 307 11.08 -11.41 13.59
CA ALA A 307 11.76 -10.12 13.72
C ALA A 307 10.95 -8.96 13.15
N VAL A 308 10.26 -9.18 12.03
CA VAL A 308 9.39 -8.18 11.39
C VAL A 308 8.16 -7.92 12.27
N LEU A 309 7.50 -8.97 12.78
CA LEU A 309 6.37 -8.83 13.70
C LEU A 309 6.77 -8.10 14.98
N LYS A 310 7.97 -8.37 15.51
CA LYS A 310 8.53 -7.66 16.67
C LYS A 310 8.77 -6.18 16.34
N ALA A 311 9.35 -5.87 15.18
CA ALA A 311 9.57 -4.50 14.73
C ALA A 311 8.25 -3.71 14.60
N ILE A 312 7.22 -4.33 14.05
CA ILE A 312 5.87 -3.75 13.97
C ILE A 312 5.33 -3.43 15.36
N LYS A 313 5.41 -4.38 16.30
CA LYS A 313 4.97 -4.18 17.68
C LYS A 313 5.72 -3.03 18.36
N MET A 314 7.05 -3.00 18.24
CA MET A 314 7.88 -1.92 18.81
C MET A 314 7.46 -0.55 18.27
N THR A 315 7.16 -0.46 16.98
CA THR A 315 6.71 0.78 16.32
C THR A 315 5.34 1.24 16.85
N ILE A 316 4.39 0.32 16.98
CA ILE A 316 3.06 0.63 17.50
C ILE A 316 3.17 1.14 18.95
N GLU A 317 3.93 0.45 19.78
CA GLU A 317 4.15 0.83 21.18
C GLU A 317 4.84 2.20 21.31
N ALA A 318 5.84 2.49 20.49
CA ALA A 318 6.50 3.79 20.45
C ALA A 318 5.54 4.92 20.06
N GLY A 319 4.79 4.76 19.00
CA GLY A 319 3.79 5.75 18.59
C GLY A 319 2.76 6.02 19.70
N HIS A 320 2.24 4.99 20.33
CA HIS A 320 1.25 5.13 21.40
C HIS A 320 1.82 5.77 22.67
N ARG A 321 3.09 5.56 23.00
CA ARG A 321 3.74 6.30 24.11
C ARG A 321 3.73 7.81 23.91
N HIS A 322 3.74 8.24 22.64
CA HIS A 322 3.73 9.67 22.25
C HIS A 322 2.33 10.15 21.76
N ASN A 323 1.28 9.35 21.98
CA ASN A 323 -0.10 9.67 21.61
C ASN A 323 -0.33 9.94 20.13
N ILE A 324 0.43 9.30 19.23
CA ILE A 324 0.20 9.34 17.80
C ILE A 324 -0.39 8.01 17.33
N TRP A 325 -1.23 8.05 16.28
CA TRP A 325 -1.78 6.84 15.69
C TRP A 325 -0.77 6.12 14.81
N VAL A 326 -0.90 4.79 14.73
CA VAL A 326 0.01 3.93 13.97
C VAL A 326 -0.79 3.01 13.06
N GLY A 327 -0.52 3.09 11.76
CA GLY A 327 -1.11 2.25 10.73
C GLY A 327 -0.10 1.29 10.10
N ILE A 328 -0.61 0.36 9.30
CA ILE A 328 0.16 -0.56 8.44
C ILE A 328 -0.34 -0.38 7.02
N CYS A 329 0.55 -0.04 6.09
CA CYS A 329 0.20 0.17 4.67
C CYS A 329 0.89 -0.80 3.70
N GLY A 330 1.76 -1.68 4.19
CA GLY A 330 2.37 -2.74 3.41
C GLY A 330 1.43 -3.93 3.16
N GLU A 331 1.92 -4.93 2.43
CA GLU A 331 1.10 -6.09 2.05
C GLU A 331 0.60 -6.90 3.24
N LEU A 332 1.33 -6.93 4.35
CA LEU A 332 0.89 -7.62 5.57
C LEU A 332 -0.41 -7.05 6.15
N GLY A 333 -0.74 -5.78 5.87
CA GLY A 333 -2.01 -5.18 6.28
C GLY A 333 -3.25 -5.89 5.71
N ALA A 334 -3.10 -6.53 4.55
CA ALA A 334 -4.15 -7.32 3.89
C ALA A 334 -4.19 -8.80 4.32
N ASP A 335 -3.17 -9.25 5.05
CA ASP A 335 -3.06 -10.65 5.46
C ASP A 335 -4.06 -10.96 6.59
N THR A 336 -5.12 -11.67 6.23
CA THR A 336 -6.16 -12.05 7.19
C THR A 336 -5.68 -13.00 8.29
N ALA A 337 -4.56 -13.70 8.09
CA ALA A 337 -3.95 -14.53 9.13
C ALA A 337 -3.32 -13.70 10.25
N LEU A 338 -2.86 -12.48 9.93
CA LEU A 338 -2.22 -11.55 10.86
C LEU A 338 -3.16 -10.48 11.42
N THR A 339 -4.38 -10.33 10.87
CA THR A 339 -5.32 -9.29 11.31
C THR A 339 -5.52 -9.31 12.84
N GLU A 340 -5.79 -10.47 13.44
CA GLU A 340 -5.94 -10.59 14.89
C GLU A 340 -4.67 -10.17 15.64
N THR A 341 -3.51 -10.60 15.18
CA THR A 341 -2.21 -10.26 15.76
C THR A 341 -1.99 -8.75 15.80
N PHE A 342 -2.25 -8.07 14.68
CA PHE A 342 -2.09 -6.61 14.60
C PHE A 342 -3.09 -5.86 15.48
N LEU A 343 -4.34 -6.31 15.57
CA LEU A 343 -5.32 -5.71 16.47
C LEU A 343 -4.90 -5.87 17.94
N ARG A 344 -4.35 -7.03 18.32
CA ARG A 344 -3.82 -7.26 19.69
C ARG A 344 -2.56 -6.45 19.98
N MET A 345 -1.75 -6.14 18.98
CA MET A 345 -0.63 -5.20 19.10
C MET A 345 -1.11 -3.75 19.29
N GLY A 346 -2.37 -3.46 19.00
CA GLY A 346 -2.96 -2.14 19.18
C GLY A 346 -2.97 -1.28 17.90
N VAL A 347 -2.77 -1.83 16.71
CA VAL A 347 -2.79 -1.06 15.46
C VAL A 347 -4.08 -0.23 15.34
N ASP A 348 -3.94 1.00 14.83
CA ASP A 348 -5.06 1.93 14.65
C ASP A 348 -5.64 1.90 13.23
N GLU A 349 -4.82 1.53 12.25
CA GLU A 349 -5.19 1.50 10.84
C GLU A 349 -4.55 0.31 10.13
N LEU A 350 -5.32 -0.33 9.24
CA LEU A 350 -4.82 -1.29 8.26
C LEU A 350 -5.17 -0.78 6.85
N SER A 351 -4.16 -0.55 6.03
CA SER A 351 -4.33 -0.06 4.66
C SER A 351 -3.85 -1.10 3.65
N MET A 352 -4.66 -1.34 2.62
CA MET A 352 -4.52 -2.48 1.72
C MET A 352 -5.07 -2.20 0.33
N ASN A 353 -4.92 -3.12 -0.61
CA ASN A 353 -5.66 -3.03 -1.85
C ASN A 353 -7.17 -3.02 -1.58
N ALA A 354 -7.94 -2.30 -2.39
CA ALA A 354 -9.37 -2.07 -2.14
C ALA A 354 -10.20 -3.38 -1.99
N LYS A 355 -9.79 -4.46 -2.66
CA LYS A 355 -10.50 -5.74 -2.62
C LYS A 355 -10.34 -6.48 -1.30
N SER A 356 -9.29 -6.21 -0.55
CA SER A 356 -9.04 -6.80 0.77
C SER A 356 -9.82 -6.14 1.89
N ILE A 357 -10.45 -4.99 1.65
CA ILE A 357 -11.21 -4.23 2.66
C ILE A 357 -12.30 -5.08 3.31
N LEU A 358 -13.21 -5.65 2.52
CA LEU A 358 -14.34 -6.43 3.04
C LEU A 358 -13.91 -7.75 3.69
N PRO A 359 -12.95 -8.52 3.13
CA PRO A 359 -12.37 -9.66 3.81
C PRO A 359 -11.78 -9.34 5.19
N VAL A 360 -10.98 -8.27 5.30
CA VAL A 360 -10.41 -7.83 6.58
C VAL A 360 -11.50 -7.35 7.54
N ARG A 361 -12.47 -6.57 7.05
CA ARG A 361 -13.65 -6.16 7.85
C ARG A 361 -14.39 -7.36 8.44
N LYS A 362 -14.57 -8.44 7.65
CA LYS A 362 -15.19 -9.68 8.13
C LYS A 362 -14.43 -10.25 9.33
N ILE A 363 -13.09 -10.32 9.24
CA ILE A 363 -12.25 -10.83 10.34
C ILE A 363 -12.38 -9.92 11.55
N VAL A 364 -12.17 -8.60 11.41
CA VAL A 364 -12.28 -7.63 12.50
C VAL A 364 -13.59 -7.82 13.26
N ARG A 365 -14.71 -7.89 12.56
CA ARG A 365 -16.05 -8.03 13.14
C ARG A 365 -16.31 -9.38 13.82
N SER A 366 -15.51 -10.39 13.55
CA SER A 366 -15.59 -11.72 14.18
C SER A 366 -14.72 -11.88 15.41
N LEU A 367 -13.82 -10.94 15.67
CA LEU A 367 -12.85 -11.03 16.76
C LEU A 367 -13.41 -10.49 18.08
N ASP A 368 -13.05 -11.16 19.17
CA ASP A 368 -13.25 -10.71 20.54
C ASP A 368 -11.86 -10.66 21.20
N LEU A 369 -11.32 -9.45 21.33
CA LEU A 369 -9.95 -9.24 21.84
C LEU A 369 -9.87 -9.36 23.35
N SER A 370 -11.02 -9.38 24.07
CA SER A 370 -11.08 -9.65 25.51
C SER A 370 -10.77 -11.12 25.84
N LYS A 371 -10.90 -12.02 24.86
CA LYS A 371 -10.59 -13.44 24.97
C LYS A 371 -9.16 -13.75 24.53
N PRO A 372 -8.52 -14.81 25.05
CA PRO A 372 -7.25 -15.30 24.54
C PRO A 372 -7.34 -15.62 23.04
N SER A 373 -6.24 -15.42 22.30
CA SER A 373 -6.19 -15.85 20.91
C SER A 373 -6.30 -17.37 20.79
N ALA A 374 -7.14 -17.82 19.86
CA ALA A 374 -7.23 -19.25 19.54
C ALA A 374 -5.99 -19.75 18.77
N LYS A 375 -5.17 -18.83 18.24
CA LYS A 375 -3.92 -19.11 17.54
C LYS A 375 -2.76 -18.81 18.48
N GLN A 376 -1.97 -19.82 18.83
CA GLN A 376 -0.61 -19.62 19.37
C GLN A 376 0.27 -19.16 18.18
N VAL A 377 0.79 -17.93 18.25
CA VAL A 377 1.80 -17.40 17.33
C VAL A 377 3.18 -17.75 17.87
#